data_27e2578b0f92f0f930ad277c5286b6bd
#
_entry.id   27e2578b0f92f0f930ad277c5286b6bd
#
_cell.length_a   1.000
_cell.length_b   1.000
_cell.length_c   1.000
_cell.angle_alpha   90.00
_cell.angle_beta   90.00
_cell.angle_gamma   90.00
#
_symmetry.space_group_name_H-M   'P 1'
#
loop_
_entity.id
_entity.type
_entity.pdbx_description
1 polymer ?
#
loop_
_entity_poly.entity_id
_entity_poly.type
_entity_poly.pdbx_seq_one_letter_code
_entity_poly.pdbx_strand_id
1 'polypeptide(L)'
;MAKQTKSDQSKKLRALFFNSCEPQANDNFERIPRAFHQAGWEVYVEPHQSLSLENRELKSGDHLLEEFDLIWPIGFGEKGNFLDRLQLLSLCPEEKFVNSPTSWLVGHGKAKWLKYCPISLISSDPKALIKFMQEQKGTWVLKPNAGSFGRDVNFFDTSENGVKTIQRICSAEKEFFILQRFLPEIRKGETRCLYANGSIIGSYLKQPQKGNYANVAQNAKVSKTTLTLNQQKIIAEISSELKDLKIGFASIDLVKDTLIEVNVANPGGLQSLESLYKRDFSADLATKITERFL
;
A
#
# COMPACT_ATOMS: atom_id res chain seq x y z
N MET A 1 43.79 -30.90 27.33
CA MET A 1 43.47 -29.54 26.84
C MET A 1 42.25 -29.63 25.96
N ALA A 2 41.09 -29.35 26.50
CA ALA A 2 39.83 -29.35 25.76
C ALA A 2 39.67 -27.98 25.06
N LYS A 3 39.61 -27.97 23.72
CA LYS A 3 39.27 -26.80 22.95
C LYS A 3 37.76 -26.51 23.17
N GLN A 4 37.46 -25.46 23.93
CA GLN A 4 36.14 -24.85 23.92
C GLN A 4 35.84 -24.30 22.50
N THR A 5 34.95 -24.97 21.79
CA THR A 5 34.30 -24.42 20.60
C THR A 5 33.44 -23.27 21.07
N LYS A 6 33.85 -22.02 20.78
CA LYS A 6 32.98 -20.85 20.84
C LYS A 6 31.82 -21.14 19.87
N SER A 7 30.62 -21.32 20.38
CA SER A 7 29.40 -21.27 19.60
C SER A 7 29.33 -19.86 19.03
N ASP A 8 29.44 -19.76 17.72
CA ASP A 8 29.15 -18.55 16.94
C ASP A 8 27.65 -18.30 17.06
N GLN A 9 27.24 -17.56 18.09
CA GLN A 9 25.86 -17.08 18.18
C GLN A 9 25.72 -16.02 17.06
N SER A 10 25.20 -16.42 15.90
CA SER A 10 24.83 -15.49 14.84
C SER A 10 23.95 -14.41 15.47
N LYS A 11 24.36 -13.15 15.35
CA LYS A 11 23.63 -12.00 15.86
C LYS A 11 22.21 -12.05 15.29
N LYS A 12 21.22 -12.11 16.18
CA LYS A 12 19.81 -12.13 15.79
C LYS A 12 19.44 -10.78 15.14
N LEU A 13 18.82 -10.81 13.96
CA LEU A 13 18.37 -9.61 13.27
C LEU A 13 17.25 -8.92 14.07
N ARG A 14 17.27 -7.57 14.12
CA ARG A 14 16.34 -6.73 14.89
C ARG A 14 15.43 -5.96 13.95
N ALA A 15 14.12 -6.06 14.15
CA ALA A 15 13.10 -5.38 13.37
C ALA A 15 12.26 -4.43 14.23
N LEU A 16 12.11 -3.19 13.76
CA LEU A 16 11.23 -2.20 14.36
C LEU A 16 10.02 -1.97 13.45
N PHE A 17 8.83 -2.17 13.98
CA PHE A 17 7.55 -1.88 13.32
C PHE A 17 6.90 -0.66 13.95
N PHE A 18 6.50 0.31 13.11
CA PHE A 18 5.68 1.42 13.56
C PHE A 18 4.22 1.15 13.24
N ASN A 19 3.38 1.14 14.26
CA ASN A 19 1.95 0.91 14.16
C ASN A 19 1.14 2.15 14.53
N SER A 20 -0.08 2.28 14.02
CA SER A 20 -1.03 3.27 14.48
C SER A 20 -1.73 2.78 15.76
N CYS A 21 -2.00 3.70 16.67
CA CYS A 21 -2.81 3.43 17.87
C CYS A 21 -4.30 3.27 17.54
N GLU A 22 -4.74 3.67 16.34
CA GLU A 22 -6.14 3.57 15.94
C GLU A 22 -6.48 2.21 15.32
N PRO A 23 -7.73 1.74 15.47
CA PRO A 23 -8.20 0.51 14.84
C PRO A 23 -8.01 0.56 13.33
N GLN A 24 -7.48 -0.52 12.77
CA GLN A 24 -7.23 -0.63 11.34
C GLN A 24 -8.23 -1.56 10.66
N ALA A 25 -8.42 -1.38 9.34
CA ALA A 25 -9.31 -2.21 8.54
C ALA A 25 -8.76 -3.63 8.27
N ASN A 26 -7.51 -3.91 8.66
CA ASN A 26 -6.89 -5.23 8.58
C ASN A 26 -6.02 -5.50 9.80
N ASP A 27 -5.60 -6.74 9.97
CA ASP A 27 -4.82 -7.24 11.11
C ASP A 27 -3.29 -7.21 10.89
N ASN A 28 -2.80 -6.45 9.91
CA ASN A 28 -1.37 -6.40 9.58
C ASN A 28 -0.51 -5.90 10.74
N PHE A 29 -1.05 -5.04 11.61
CA PHE A 29 -0.33 -4.50 12.77
C PHE A 29 0.07 -5.58 13.79
N GLU A 30 -0.67 -6.66 13.86
CA GLU A 30 -0.35 -7.81 14.71
C GLU A 30 0.28 -8.94 13.89
N ARG A 31 -0.26 -9.17 12.71
CA ARG A 31 0.10 -10.29 11.83
C ARG A 31 1.52 -10.21 11.34
N ILE A 32 1.95 -9.06 10.80
CA ILE A 32 3.27 -8.89 10.21
C ILE A 32 4.38 -9.01 11.27
N PRO A 33 4.35 -8.25 12.40
CA PRO A 33 5.35 -8.42 13.46
C PRO A 33 5.44 -9.85 13.98
N ARG A 34 4.29 -10.54 14.18
CA ARG A 34 4.25 -11.94 14.60
C ARG A 34 4.95 -12.87 13.60
N ALA A 35 4.73 -12.67 12.29
CA ALA A 35 5.39 -13.49 11.26
C ALA A 35 6.92 -13.32 11.27
N PHE A 36 7.42 -12.10 11.47
CA PHE A 36 8.85 -11.83 11.62
C PHE A 36 9.42 -12.46 12.89
N HIS A 37 8.72 -12.38 14.01
CA HIS A 37 9.13 -13.06 15.24
C HIS A 37 9.22 -14.58 15.02
N GLN A 38 8.24 -15.18 14.35
CA GLN A 38 8.26 -16.61 14.00
C GLN A 38 9.40 -16.98 13.03
N ALA A 39 9.80 -16.05 12.16
CA ALA A 39 10.94 -16.18 11.26
C ALA A 39 12.30 -15.98 11.96
N GLY A 40 12.31 -15.77 13.29
CA GLY A 40 13.52 -15.71 14.10
C GLY A 40 14.05 -14.31 14.39
N TRP A 41 13.36 -13.24 13.96
CA TRP A 41 13.75 -11.86 14.26
C TRP A 41 13.47 -11.48 15.71
N GLU A 42 14.27 -10.59 16.26
CA GLU A 42 13.96 -9.86 17.47
C GLU A 42 13.06 -8.66 17.08
N VAL A 43 11.80 -8.66 17.54
CA VAL A 43 10.75 -7.77 17.05
C VAL A 43 10.36 -6.74 18.09
N TYR A 44 10.33 -5.49 17.68
CA TYR A 44 9.89 -4.33 18.45
C TYR A 44 8.71 -3.67 17.71
N VAL A 45 7.71 -3.25 18.47
CA VAL A 45 6.51 -2.59 17.93
C VAL A 45 6.27 -1.30 18.70
N GLU A 46 6.31 -0.18 18.00
CA GLU A 46 6.18 1.14 18.57
C GLU A 46 5.08 1.94 17.85
N PRO A 47 4.39 2.86 18.52
CA PRO A 47 3.47 3.75 17.84
C PRO A 47 4.24 4.76 16.97
N HIS A 48 3.63 5.22 15.87
CA HIS A 48 4.24 6.24 15.02
C HIS A 48 4.65 7.52 15.76
N GLN A 49 3.97 7.85 16.86
CA GLN A 49 4.23 9.03 17.68
C GLN A 49 5.47 8.90 18.58
N SER A 50 6.02 7.68 18.75
CA SER A 50 7.24 7.49 19.56
C SER A 50 8.51 7.97 18.86
N LEU A 51 8.43 8.27 17.55
CA LEU A 51 9.58 8.74 16.77
C LEU A 51 10.01 10.12 17.24
N SER A 52 11.29 10.27 17.58
CA SER A 52 11.88 11.54 18.01
C SER A 52 13.31 11.69 17.47
N LEU A 53 13.77 12.93 17.33
CA LEU A 53 15.15 13.26 17.02
C LEU A 53 15.72 14.08 18.19
N GLU A 54 16.65 13.49 18.94
CA GLU A 54 17.31 14.11 20.07
C GLU A 54 18.82 14.11 19.85
N ASN A 55 19.47 15.28 19.93
CA ASN A 55 20.92 15.42 19.79
C ASN A 55 21.50 14.75 18.52
N ARG A 56 20.77 14.75 17.42
CA ARG A 56 21.07 14.08 16.13
C ARG A 56 20.90 12.55 16.16
N GLU A 57 20.42 11.98 17.22
CA GLU A 57 20.08 10.56 17.34
C GLU A 57 18.58 10.38 17.10
N LEU A 58 18.23 9.52 16.15
CA LEU A 58 16.85 9.18 15.86
C LEU A 58 16.43 8.01 16.77
N LYS A 59 15.35 8.22 17.53
CA LYS A 59 14.86 7.29 18.55
C LYS A 59 13.41 6.92 18.33
N SER A 60 13.03 5.75 18.85
CA SER A 60 11.65 5.34 19.03
C SER A 60 11.51 4.71 20.42
N GLY A 61 10.77 5.39 21.31
CA GLY A 61 10.83 5.09 22.73
C GLY A 61 12.28 5.17 23.25
N ASP A 62 12.74 4.11 23.92
CA ASP A 62 14.10 4.05 24.47
C ASP A 62 15.15 3.50 23.47
N HIS A 63 14.76 3.19 22.22
CA HIS A 63 15.62 2.52 21.24
C HIS A 63 16.16 3.50 20.20
N LEU A 64 17.45 3.40 19.87
CA LEU A 64 18.05 4.06 18.72
C LEU A 64 17.66 3.34 17.43
N LEU A 65 17.23 4.08 16.39
CA LEU A 65 16.85 3.47 15.11
C LEU A 65 18.05 2.82 14.40
N GLU A 66 19.26 3.26 14.68
CA GLU A 66 20.47 2.65 14.12
C GLU A 66 20.71 1.20 14.60
N GLU A 67 20.15 0.81 15.74
CA GLU A 67 20.25 -0.53 16.28
C GLU A 67 19.46 -1.59 15.54
N PHE A 68 18.50 -1.17 14.69
CA PHE A 68 17.64 -2.07 13.93
C PHE A 68 18.21 -2.36 12.54
N ASP A 69 18.10 -3.62 12.13
CA ASP A 69 18.45 -4.07 10.79
C ASP A 69 17.30 -3.76 9.82
N LEU A 70 16.03 -3.85 10.28
CA LEU A 70 14.83 -3.55 9.52
C LEU A 70 13.93 -2.55 10.26
N ILE A 71 13.41 -1.55 9.51
CA ILE A 71 12.42 -0.58 9.97
C ILE A 71 11.22 -0.63 9.04
N TRP A 72 10.03 -0.81 9.61
CA TRP A 72 8.79 -0.88 8.82
C TRP A 72 7.66 -0.04 9.41
N PRO A 73 7.44 1.17 8.91
CA PRO A 73 6.20 1.89 9.18
C PRO A 73 5.02 1.16 8.51
N ILE A 74 4.09 0.62 9.28
CA ILE A 74 2.85 0.01 8.76
C ILE A 74 1.75 1.06 8.80
N GLY A 75 1.24 1.46 7.63
CA GLY A 75 0.25 2.53 7.52
C GLY A 75 0.85 3.93 7.66
N PHE A 76 -0.01 4.94 7.47
CA PHE A 76 0.44 6.34 7.44
C PHE A 76 0.61 6.95 8.82
N GLY A 77 0.07 6.35 9.89
CA GLY A 77 -0.09 7.01 11.15
C GLY A 77 -0.98 8.27 11.02
N GLU A 78 -0.75 9.29 11.83
CA GLU A 78 -1.50 10.54 11.76
C GLU A 78 -1.20 11.33 10.49
N LYS A 79 -2.25 11.76 9.77
CA LYS A 79 -2.13 12.50 8.50
C LYS A 79 -1.38 13.83 8.68
N GLY A 80 -1.63 14.53 9.79
CA GLY A 80 -1.11 15.88 10.02
C GLY A 80 0.41 15.97 10.14
N ASN A 81 1.08 14.93 10.59
CA ASN A 81 2.54 14.89 10.76
C ASN A 81 3.23 13.83 9.87
N PHE A 82 2.53 13.34 8.85
CA PHE A 82 3.07 12.32 7.93
C PHE A 82 4.36 12.77 7.23
N LEU A 83 4.38 14.01 6.71
CA LEU A 83 5.56 14.53 6.01
C LEU A 83 6.75 14.69 6.98
N ASP A 84 6.50 15.21 8.18
CA ASP A 84 7.55 15.39 9.19
C ASP A 84 8.17 14.04 9.57
N ARG A 85 7.34 13.01 9.77
CA ARG A 85 7.85 11.65 10.03
C ARG A 85 8.68 11.09 8.87
N LEU A 86 8.26 11.29 7.62
CA LEU A 86 9.06 10.85 6.47
C LEU A 86 10.41 11.57 6.41
N GLN A 87 10.45 12.88 6.72
CA GLN A 87 11.70 13.65 6.79
C GLN A 87 12.62 13.11 7.88
N LEU A 88 12.09 12.81 9.07
CA LEU A 88 12.89 12.20 10.15
C LEU A 88 13.40 10.81 9.74
N LEU A 89 12.53 9.94 9.24
CA LEU A 89 12.91 8.59 8.81
C LEU A 89 13.92 8.60 7.66
N SER A 90 13.92 9.64 6.80
CA SER A 90 14.89 9.78 5.71
C SER A 90 16.33 10.03 6.19
N LEU A 91 16.54 10.28 7.48
CA LEU A 91 17.88 10.33 8.08
C LEU A 91 18.49 8.94 8.30
N CYS A 92 17.67 7.88 8.25
CA CYS A 92 18.16 6.51 8.29
C CYS A 92 18.51 6.00 6.88
N PRO A 93 19.47 5.07 6.76
CA PRO A 93 19.77 4.40 5.50
C PRO A 93 18.53 3.74 4.88
N GLU A 94 18.28 3.99 3.59
CA GLU A 94 17.07 3.51 2.90
C GLU A 94 16.96 1.98 2.87
N GLU A 95 18.07 1.27 2.87
CA GLU A 95 18.14 -0.20 2.84
C GLU A 95 17.57 -0.86 4.09
N LYS A 96 17.48 -0.13 5.20
CA LYS A 96 16.82 -0.62 6.42
C LYS A 96 15.30 -0.71 6.30
N PHE A 97 14.69 -0.02 5.34
CA PHE A 97 13.24 0.03 5.22
C PHE A 97 12.69 -1.05 4.28
N VAL A 98 11.53 -1.61 4.63
CA VAL A 98 10.76 -2.46 3.70
C VAL A 98 10.26 -1.62 2.54
N ASN A 99 9.67 -0.46 2.83
CA ASN A 99 9.33 0.58 1.86
C ASN A 99 10.05 1.85 2.30
N SER A 100 10.98 2.36 1.48
CA SER A 100 11.79 3.51 1.88
C SER A 100 10.93 4.77 2.05
N PRO A 101 11.32 5.74 2.91
CA PRO A 101 10.60 7.01 3.05
C PRO A 101 10.40 7.74 1.71
N THR A 102 11.40 7.73 0.84
CA THR A 102 11.32 8.31 -0.51
C THR A 102 10.28 7.59 -1.38
N SER A 103 10.22 6.26 -1.27
CA SER A 103 9.24 5.46 -2.02
C SER A 103 7.79 5.76 -1.63
N TRP A 104 7.55 6.15 -0.37
CA TRP A 104 6.23 6.57 0.08
C TRP A 104 5.77 7.86 -0.60
N LEU A 105 6.65 8.85 -0.74
CA LEU A 105 6.34 10.10 -1.42
C LEU A 105 5.97 9.88 -2.90
N VAL A 106 6.68 8.99 -3.58
CA VAL A 106 6.52 8.76 -5.02
C VAL A 106 5.49 7.66 -5.31
N GLY A 107 5.58 6.54 -4.60
CA GLY A 107 4.83 5.31 -4.90
C GLY A 107 3.42 5.27 -4.35
N HIS A 108 3.13 6.02 -3.27
CA HIS A 108 1.79 6.04 -2.68
C HIS A 108 0.77 6.78 -3.55
N GLY A 109 1.16 7.90 -4.17
CA GLY A 109 0.28 8.69 -5.03
C GLY A 109 -0.08 7.93 -6.32
N LYS A 110 -1.33 8.03 -6.73
CA LYS A 110 -1.84 7.39 -7.96
C LYS A 110 -1.16 7.93 -9.23
N ALA A 111 -0.57 9.13 -9.17
CA ALA A 111 0.07 9.81 -10.29
C ALA A 111 1.18 8.97 -10.95
N LYS A 112 2.03 8.32 -10.16
CA LYS A 112 3.12 7.45 -10.65
C LYS A 112 2.61 6.33 -11.57
N TRP A 113 1.41 5.83 -11.30
CA TRP A 113 0.85 4.64 -11.92
C TRP A 113 -0.14 4.94 -13.06
N LEU A 114 -0.38 6.23 -13.40
CA LEU A 114 -1.42 6.60 -14.37
C LEU A 114 -1.25 5.98 -15.75
N LYS A 115 -0.03 5.68 -16.17
CA LYS A 115 0.24 5.03 -17.48
C LYS A 115 -0.38 3.64 -17.62
N TYR A 116 -0.69 2.97 -16.49
CA TYR A 116 -1.35 1.67 -16.44
C TYR A 116 -2.85 1.77 -16.15
N CYS A 117 -3.32 2.96 -15.77
CA CYS A 117 -4.69 3.21 -15.34
C CYS A 117 -5.59 3.61 -16.52
N PRO A 118 -6.93 3.59 -16.34
CA PRO A 118 -7.83 4.21 -17.29
C PRO A 118 -7.51 5.69 -17.49
N ILE A 119 -7.99 6.27 -18.59
CA ILE A 119 -7.87 7.71 -18.85
C ILE A 119 -8.22 8.50 -17.59
N SER A 120 -7.31 9.37 -17.15
CA SER A 120 -7.42 10.09 -15.88
C SER A 120 -6.81 11.49 -15.98
N LEU A 121 -7.32 12.40 -15.14
CA LEU A 121 -6.73 13.70 -14.85
C LEU A 121 -6.58 13.83 -13.33
N ILE A 122 -5.43 14.31 -12.86
CA ILE A 122 -5.22 14.72 -11.47
C ILE A 122 -5.14 16.24 -11.42
N SER A 123 -6.03 16.87 -10.64
CA SER A 123 -6.04 18.31 -10.46
C SER A 123 -6.73 18.70 -9.14
N SER A 124 -6.38 19.86 -8.61
CA SER A 124 -7.12 20.56 -7.55
C SER A 124 -8.07 21.63 -8.12
N ASP A 125 -7.99 21.93 -9.44
CA ASP A 125 -8.86 22.89 -10.12
C ASP A 125 -10.13 22.21 -10.65
N PRO A 126 -11.31 22.53 -10.09
CA PRO A 126 -12.58 21.98 -10.56
C PRO A 126 -12.87 22.31 -12.02
N LYS A 127 -12.42 23.48 -12.54
CA LYS A 127 -12.65 23.86 -13.94
C LYS A 127 -11.89 22.93 -14.88
N ALA A 128 -10.64 22.59 -14.55
CA ALA A 128 -9.83 21.64 -15.33
C ALA A 128 -10.49 20.25 -15.34
N LEU A 129 -10.96 19.76 -14.19
CA LEU A 129 -11.64 18.47 -14.07
C LEU A 129 -12.93 18.42 -14.89
N ILE A 130 -13.77 19.48 -14.82
CA ILE A 130 -15.02 19.59 -15.57
C ILE A 130 -14.75 19.62 -17.07
N LYS A 131 -13.81 20.45 -17.52
CA LYS A 131 -13.43 20.54 -18.94
C LYS A 131 -13.00 19.17 -19.47
N PHE A 132 -12.10 18.50 -18.77
CA PHE A 132 -11.60 17.18 -19.13
C PHE A 132 -12.74 16.13 -19.20
N MET A 133 -13.67 16.14 -18.24
CA MET A 133 -14.84 15.28 -18.24
C MET A 133 -15.75 15.51 -19.46
N GLN A 134 -15.99 16.78 -19.79
CA GLN A 134 -16.89 17.16 -20.88
C GLN A 134 -16.34 16.88 -22.28
N GLU A 135 -15.01 16.94 -22.44
CA GLU A 135 -14.33 16.59 -23.70
C GLU A 135 -14.45 15.09 -24.02
N GLN A 136 -14.75 14.27 -23.04
CA GLN A 136 -14.78 12.81 -23.18
C GLN A 136 -16.06 12.23 -22.56
N LYS A 137 -16.99 11.79 -23.38
CA LYS A 137 -18.26 11.18 -22.94
C LYS A 137 -18.02 9.89 -22.11
N GLY A 138 -18.90 9.63 -21.14
CA GLY A 138 -18.93 8.36 -20.39
C GLY A 138 -19.15 8.55 -18.89
N THR A 139 -18.97 7.49 -18.15
CA THR A 139 -19.05 7.46 -16.68
C THR A 139 -17.69 7.69 -16.07
N TRP A 140 -17.65 8.45 -15.00
CA TRP A 140 -16.43 8.89 -14.33
C TRP A 140 -16.45 8.57 -12.85
N VAL A 141 -15.27 8.48 -12.29
CA VAL A 141 -15.01 8.31 -10.85
C VAL A 141 -14.14 9.47 -10.40
N LEU A 142 -14.59 10.21 -9.39
CA LEU A 142 -13.80 11.22 -8.70
C LEU A 142 -13.42 10.67 -7.33
N LYS A 143 -12.14 10.70 -6.99
CA LYS A 143 -11.60 10.23 -5.72
C LYS A 143 -10.40 11.08 -5.30
N PRO A 144 -10.10 11.24 -4.00
CA PRO A 144 -8.87 11.89 -3.54
C PRO A 144 -7.63 11.19 -4.10
N ASN A 145 -6.60 11.95 -4.48
CA ASN A 145 -5.36 11.38 -5.02
C ASN A 145 -4.64 10.49 -3.99
N ALA A 146 -4.64 10.90 -2.72
CA ALA A 146 -4.04 10.18 -1.61
C ALA A 146 -5.07 9.45 -0.71
N GLY A 147 -6.28 9.20 -1.22
CA GLY A 147 -7.35 8.50 -0.49
C GLY A 147 -7.12 7.00 -0.39
N SER A 148 -7.66 6.37 0.66
CA SER A 148 -7.61 4.94 0.93
C SER A 148 -8.98 4.38 1.32
N PHE A 149 -9.13 3.04 1.29
CA PHE A 149 -10.34 2.28 1.70
C PHE A 149 -11.60 2.58 0.89
N GLY A 150 -11.50 3.18 -0.32
CA GLY A 150 -12.67 3.53 -1.13
C GLY A 150 -13.56 4.60 -0.51
N ARG A 151 -13.05 5.36 0.48
CA ARG A 151 -13.75 6.54 1.02
C ARG A 151 -13.73 7.66 -0.02
N ASP A 152 -14.81 8.46 -0.04
CA ASP A 152 -14.95 9.65 -0.90
C ASP A 152 -14.85 9.38 -2.40
N VAL A 153 -15.21 8.15 -2.83
CA VAL A 153 -15.29 7.76 -4.24
C VAL A 153 -16.68 8.09 -4.76
N ASN A 154 -16.75 9.00 -5.73
CA ASN A 154 -17.99 9.47 -6.31
C ASN A 154 -18.09 9.04 -7.77
N PHE A 155 -19.26 8.49 -8.17
CA PHE A 155 -19.56 8.04 -9.53
C PHE A 155 -20.58 8.98 -10.17
N PHE A 156 -20.34 9.41 -11.39
CA PHE A 156 -21.24 10.28 -12.16
C PHE A 156 -20.96 10.20 -13.66
N ASP A 157 -21.86 10.75 -14.43
CA ASP A 157 -21.73 10.94 -15.87
C ASP A 157 -21.36 12.40 -16.22
N THR A 158 -21.34 12.72 -17.52
CA THR A 158 -21.02 14.06 -18.02
C THR A 158 -22.19 15.05 -17.93
N SER A 159 -23.27 14.71 -17.24
CA SER A 159 -24.43 15.56 -17.04
C SER A 159 -24.15 16.78 -16.14
N GLU A 160 -25.13 17.68 -16.05
CA GLU A 160 -25.09 18.80 -15.11
C GLU A 160 -24.89 18.36 -13.65
N ASN A 161 -25.42 17.18 -13.28
CA ASN A 161 -25.22 16.62 -11.95
C ASN A 161 -23.74 16.25 -11.69
N GLY A 162 -23.03 15.73 -12.71
CA GLY A 162 -21.59 15.48 -12.62
C GLY A 162 -20.79 16.76 -12.40
N VAL A 163 -21.13 17.84 -13.12
CA VAL A 163 -20.53 19.17 -12.95
C VAL A 163 -20.73 19.67 -11.51
N LYS A 164 -21.99 19.67 -11.02
CA LYS A 164 -22.31 20.09 -9.64
C LYS A 164 -21.57 19.25 -8.59
N THR A 165 -21.42 17.95 -8.83
CA THR A 165 -20.70 17.04 -7.93
C THR A 165 -19.23 17.42 -7.82
N ILE A 166 -18.54 17.65 -8.94
CA ILE A 166 -17.13 18.09 -8.95
C ILE A 166 -16.99 19.42 -8.22
N GLN A 167 -17.84 20.42 -8.56
CA GLN A 167 -17.80 21.73 -7.93
C GLN A 167 -17.97 21.63 -6.42
N ARG A 168 -18.97 20.89 -5.93
CA ARG A 168 -19.26 20.73 -4.51
C ARG A 168 -18.07 20.10 -3.75
N ILE A 169 -17.51 19.02 -4.28
CA ILE A 169 -16.44 18.28 -3.61
C ILE A 169 -15.16 19.11 -3.59
N CYS A 170 -14.72 19.63 -4.74
CA CYS A 170 -13.48 20.39 -4.83
C CYS A 170 -13.54 21.77 -4.13
N SER A 171 -14.74 22.33 -3.90
CA SER A 171 -14.88 23.56 -3.13
C SER A 171 -14.82 23.33 -1.61
N ALA A 172 -15.26 22.15 -1.16
CA ALA A 172 -15.22 21.77 0.25
C ALA A 172 -13.81 21.36 0.69
N GLU A 173 -13.05 20.72 -0.19
CA GLU A 173 -11.75 20.14 0.11
C GLU A 173 -10.68 20.71 -0.84
N LYS A 174 -9.66 21.34 -0.30
CA LYS A 174 -8.52 21.90 -1.06
C LYS A 174 -7.46 20.84 -1.34
N GLU A 175 -7.89 19.67 -1.83
CA GLU A 175 -7.00 18.55 -2.12
C GLU A 175 -6.85 18.32 -3.64
N PHE A 176 -5.89 17.51 -4.04
CA PHE A 176 -5.82 16.99 -5.39
C PHE A 176 -6.74 15.78 -5.55
N PHE A 177 -7.56 15.81 -6.59
CA PHE A 177 -8.46 14.73 -6.96
C PHE A 177 -8.00 14.06 -8.26
N ILE A 178 -8.21 12.75 -8.34
CA ILE A 178 -8.14 12.02 -9.61
C ILE A 178 -9.56 11.84 -10.15
N LEU A 179 -9.78 12.36 -11.33
CA LEU A 179 -10.94 12.08 -12.17
C LEU A 179 -10.55 10.99 -13.16
N GLN A 180 -11.16 9.82 -13.06
CA GLN A 180 -10.77 8.62 -13.80
C GLN A 180 -11.97 8.02 -14.53
N ARG A 181 -11.75 7.53 -15.76
CA ARG A 181 -12.77 6.79 -16.51
C ARG A 181 -13.22 5.56 -15.70
N PHE A 182 -14.53 5.43 -15.51
CA PHE A 182 -15.10 4.25 -14.88
C PHE A 182 -14.95 3.01 -15.76
N LEU A 183 -14.55 1.91 -15.17
CA LEU A 183 -14.49 0.59 -15.80
C LEU A 183 -15.67 -0.26 -15.35
N PRO A 184 -16.69 -0.50 -16.18
CA PRO A 184 -17.86 -1.30 -15.79
C PRO A 184 -17.50 -2.77 -15.50
N GLU A 185 -16.37 -3.24 -15.98
CA GLU A 185 -15.82 -4.58 -15.72
C GLU A 185 -15.56 -4.85 -14.24
N ILE A 186 -15.47 -3.81 -13.39
CA ILE A 186 -15.33 -3.96 -11.93
C ILE A 186 -16.49 -4.78 -11.33
N ARG A 187 -17.65 -4.79 -11.98
CA ARG A 187 -18.79 -5.63 -11.58
C ARG A 187 -18.49 -7.14 -11.66
N LYS A 188 -17.53 -7.53 -12.50
CA LYS A 188 -17.06 -8.92 -12.63
C LYS A 188 -15.97 -9.24 -11.61
N GLY A 189 -15.42 -8.21 -10.97
CA GLY A 189 -14.42 -8.28 -9.91
C GLY A 189 -13.15 -7.52 -10.21
N GLU A 190 -12.42 -7.30 -9.14
CA GLU A 190 -11.09 -6.69 -9.10
C GLU A 190 -10.09 -7.73 -8.58
N THR A 191 -9.04 -7.99 -9.35
CA THR A 191 -7.97 -8.90 -8.94
C THR A 191 -6.96 -8.13 -8.08
N ARG A 192 -6.77 -8.56 -6.83
CA ARG A 192 -5.69 -8.09 -5.97
C ARG A 192 -4.54 -9.05 -5.97
N CYS A 193 -3.34 -8.53 -6.20
CA CYS A 193 -2.08 -9.25 -6.06
C CYS A 193 -1.28 -8.65 -4.92
N LEU A 194 -0.68 -9.49 -4.05
CA LEU A 194 0.27 -9.05 -3.05
C LEU A 194 1.70 -9.25 -3.57
N TYR A 195 2.43 -8.16 -3.62
CA TYR A 195 3.84 -8.09 -4.02
C TYR A 195 4.72 -8.07 -2.77
N ALA A 196 5.76 -8.90 -2.77
CA ALA A 196 6.80 -8.91 -1.74
C ALA A 196 8.18 -9.07 -2.40
N ASN A 197 9.05 -8.10 -2.21
CA ASN A 197 10.46 -8.13 -2.63
C ASN A 197 10.70 -8.75 -4.02
N GLY A 198 10.06 -8.19 -5.06
CA GLY A 198 10.24 -8.62 -6.46
C GLY A 198 9.32 -9.75 -6.92
N SER A 199 8.49 -10.32 -6.05
CA SER A 199 7.64 -11.47 -6.36
C SER A 199 6.18 -11.23 -5.98
N ILE A 200 5.25 -11.85 -6.69
CA ILE A 200 3.85 -11.94 -6.25
C ILE A 200 3.71 -13.16 -5.34
N ILE A 201 3.38 -12.92 -4.08
CA ILE A 201 3.20 -13.99 -3.09
C ILE A 201 1.80 -14.61 -3.14
N GLY A 202 0.80 -13.89 -3.67
CA GLY A 202 -0.55 -14.40 -3.82
C GLY A 202 -1.48 -13.44 -4.54
N SER A 203 -2.58 -13.98 -5.08
CA SER A 203 -3.62 -13.21 -5.74
C SER A 203 -5.01 -13.76 -5.45
N TYR A 204 -6.02 -12.88 -5.45
CA TYR A 204 -7.43 -13.25 -5.29
C TYR A 204 -8.34 -12.24 -5.98
N LEU A 205 -9.57 -12.67 -6.30
CA LEU A 205 -10.61 -11.84 -6.88
C LEU A 205 -11.51 -11.28 -5.80
N LYS A 206 -11.77 -9.97 -5.84
CA LYS A 206 -12.77 -9.26 -5.04
C LYS A 206 -13.96 -8.93 -5.91
N GLN A 207 -15.13 -9.46 -5.64
CA GLN A 207 -16.36 -9.21 -6.40
C GLN A 207 -17.34 -8.36 -5.58
N PRO A 208 -17.79 -7.20 -6.12
CA PRO A 208 -18.84 -6.42 -5.46
C PRO A 208 -20.12 -7.25 -5.34
N GLN A 209 -20.77 -7.24 -4.18
CA GLN A 209 -22.08 -7.86 -4.02
C GLN A 209 -23.22 -6.91 -4.40
N LYS A 210 -23.02 -5.61 -4.18
CA LYS A 210 -23.93 -4.54 -4.59
C LYS A 210 -23.14 -3.32 -5.06
N GLY A 211 -23.62 -2.65 -6.11
CA GLY A 211 -22.99 -1.42 -6.61
C GLY A 211 -21.68 -1.65 -7.38
N ASN A 212 -20.78 -0.68 -7.29
CA ASN A 212 -19.53 -0.60 -8.05
C ASN A 212 -18.27 -0.67 -7.16
N TYR A 213 -18.39 -1.06 -5.90
CA TYR A 213 -17.29 -1.09 -4.94
C TYR A 213 -16.80 -2.53 -4.72
N ALA A 214 -15.59 -2.83 -5.17
CA ALA A 214 -14.91 -4.11 -4.94
C ALA A 214 -14.04 -4.06 -3.67
N ASN A 215 -14.58 -3.55 -2.56
CA ASN A 215 -13.86 -3.43 -1.30
C ASN A 215 -14.33 -4.47 -0.29
N VAL A 216 -13.37 -5.26 0.27
CA VAL A 216 -13.67 -6.29 1.28
C VAL A 216 -14.30 -5.66 2.53
N ALA A 217 -13.87 -4.45 2.94
CA ALA A 217 -14.48 -3.70 4.04
C ALA A 217 -15.95 -3.31 3.77
N GLN A 218 -16.41 -3.40 2.51
CA GLN A 218 -17.79 -3.17 2.06
C GLN A 218 -18.48 -4.48 1.63
N ASN A 219 -18.09 -5.62 2.23
CA ASN A 219 -18.66 -6.95 1.99
C ASN A 219 -18.45 -7.50 0.57
N ALA A 220 -17.39 -7.14 -0.15
CA ALA A 220 -17.05 -7.81 -1.40
C ALA A 220 -16.76 -9.30 -1.15
N LYS A 221 -17.30 -10.17 -2.00
CA LYS A 221 -17.00 -11.59 -1.96
C LYS A 221 -15.58 -11.83 -2.48
N VAL A 222 -14.79 -12.60 -1.74
CA VAL A 222 -13.44 -13.01 -2.18
C VAL A 222 -13.45 -14.44 -2.71
N SER A 223 -12.66 -14.70 -3.76
CA SER A 223 -12.49 -16.02 -4.35
C SER A 223 -11.07 -16.21 -4.91
N LYS A 224 -10.66 -17.47 -5.02
CA LYS A 224 -9.40 -17.81 -5.72
C LYS A 224 -9.44 -17.32 -7.15
N THR A 225 -8.29 -16.93 -7.69
CA THR A 225 -8.15 -16.51 -9.08
C THR A 225 -6.83 -17.00 -9.67
N THR A 226 -6.80 -17.12 -11.01
CA THR A 226 -5.58 -17.33 -11.78
C THR A 226 -5.37 -16.11 -12.65
N LEU A 227 -4.16 -15.56 -12.67
CA LEU A 227 -3.82 -14.41 -13.48
C LEU A 227 -3.78 -14.76 -14.96
N THR A 228 -4.42 -13.95 -15.79
CA THR A 228 -4.31 -14.04 -17.25
C THR A 228 -2.88 -13.67 -17.70
N LEU A 229 -2.50 -14.05 -18.91
CA LEU A 229 -1.20 -13.68 -19.49
C LEU A 229 -1.01 -12.15 -19.57
N ASN A 230 -2.08 -11.40 -19.87
CA ASN A 230 -2.02 -9.95 -19.92
C ASN A 230 -1.83 -9.36 -18.52
N GLN A 231 -2.56 -9.86 -17.51
CA GLN A 231 -2.35 -9.46 -16.13
C GLN A 231 -0.93 -9.74 -15.65
N GLN A 232 -0.38 -10.91 -15.97
CA GLN A 232 1.00 -11.26 -15.63
C GLN A 232 2.01 -10.27 -16.24
N LYS A 233 1.84 -9.86 -17.50
CA LYS A 233 2.70 -8.86 -18.16
C LYS A 233 2.66 -7.51 -17.43
N ILE A 234 1.47 -6.96 -17.19
CA ILE A 234 1.29 -5.68 -16.51
C ILE A 234 1.86 -5.74 -15.08
N ILE A 235 1.59 -6.82 -14.36
CA ILE A 235 2.12 -7.03 -13.02
C ILE A 235 3.64 -7.11 -13.02
N ALA A 236 4.27 -7.73 -14.02
CA ALA A 236 5.71 -7.81 -14.13
C ALA A 236 6.34 -6.42 -14.34
N GLU A 237 5.75 -5.58 -15.20
CA GLU A 237 6.19 -4.19 -15.41
C GLU A 237 6.05 -3.37 -14.12
N ILE A 238 4.90 -3.43 -13.45
CA ILE A 238 4.67 -2.74 -12.16
C ILE A 238 5.63 -3.25 -11.09
N SER A 239 5.88 -4.56 -11.03
CA SER A 239 6.81 -5.17 -10.07
C SER A 239 8.24 -4.69 -10.28
N SER A 240 8.68 -4.50 -11.54
CA SER A 240 9.97 -3.89 -11.84
C SER A 240 10.06 -2.46 -11.29
N GLU A 241 9.04 -1.64 -11.53
CA GLU A 241 9.02 -0.27 -11.00
C GLU A 241 8.95 -0.21 -9.47
N LEU A 242 8.22 -1.13 -8.83
CA LEU A 242 8.20 -1.24 -7.37
C LEU A 242 9.60 -1.55 -6.81
N LYS A 243 10.34 -2.44 -7.49
CA LYS A 243 11.72 -2.77 -7.13
C LYS A 243 12.64 -1.56 -7.29
N ASP A 244 12.55 -0.85 -8.41
CA ASP A 244 13.37 0.36 -8.69
C ASP A 244 13.09 1.47 -7.67
N LEU A 245 11.84 1.56 -7.18
CA LEU A 245 11.44 2.48 -6.11
C LEU A 245 11.81 1.98 -4.71
N LYS A 246 12.47 0.84 -4.56
CA LYS A 246 12.77 0.22 -3.24
C LYS A 246 11.52 -0.01 -2.39
N ILE A 247 10.42 -0.42 -3.02
CA ILE A 247 9.19 -0.86 -2.36
C ILE A 247 9.27 -2.37 -2.18
N GLY A 248 9.36 -2.81 -0.93
CA GLY A 248 9.42 -4.24 -0.60
C GLY A 248 8.06 -4.90 -0.41
N PHE A 249 7.00 -4.13 -0.10
CA PHE A 249 5.65 -4.67 0.08
C PHE A 249 4.59 -3.74 -0.50
N ALA A 250 3.71 -4.29 -1.36
CA ALA A 250 2.60 -3.56 -1.96
C ALA A 250 1.44 -4.48 -2.33
N SER A 251 0.25 -3.91 -2.58
CA SER A 251 -0.79 -4.57 -3.37
C SER A 251 -0.99 -3.89 -4.71
N ILE A 252 -1.30 -4.69 -5.73
CA ILE A 252 -1.60 -4.27 -7.10
C ILE A 252 -3.04 -4.69 -7.38
N ASP A 253 -3.92 -3.74 -7.67
CA ASP A 253 -5.33 -3.98 -7.94
C ASP A 253 -5.65 -3.77 -9.43
N LEU A 254 -6.13 -4.81 -10.10
CA LEU A 254 -6.47 -4.81 -11.52
C LEU A 254 -7.95 -5.08 -11.75
N VAL A 255 -8.57 -4.30 -12.63
CA VAL A 255 -9.87 -4.64 -13.23
C VAL A 255 -9.60 -5.09 -14.65
N LYS A 256 -9.87 -6.36 -14.94
CA LYS A 256 -9.44 -7.00 -16.19
C LYS A 256 -7.91 -6.82 -16.37
N ASP A 257 -7.48 -6.16 -17.43
CA ASP A 257 -6.07 -5.91 -17.77
C ASP A 257 -5.67 -4.44 -17.49
N THR A 258 -6.35 -3.74 -16.58
CA THR A 258 -6.12 -2.33 -16.31
C THR A 258 -5.88 -2.09 -14.83
N LEU A 259 -4.83 -1.36 -14.48
CA LEU A 259 -4.52 -1.01 -13.10
C LEU A 259 -5.54 -0.03 -12.54
N ILE A 260 -5.99 -0.27 -11.34
CA ILE A 260 -6.85 0.64 -10.57
C ILE A 260 -6.07 1.34 -9.46
N GLU A 261 -5.19 0.60 -8.78
CA GLU A 261 -4.44 1.13 -7.64
C GLU A 261 -3.21 0.28 -7.32
N VAL A 262 -2.15 0.95 -6.87
CA VAL A 262 -1.06 0.35 -6.12
C VAL A 262 -1.10 0.89 -4.69
N ASN A 263 -1.17 0.02 -3.69
CA ASN A 263 -1.18 0.42 -2.30
C ASN A 263 0.12 -0.03 -1.62
N VAL A 264 0.88 0.92 -1.07
CA VAL A 264 2.19 0.69 -0.46
C VAL A 264 2.23 0.94 1.05
N ALA A 265 1.16 1.53 1.62
CA ALA A 265 1.16 1.94 3.01
C ALA A 265 0.86 0.79 3.97
N ASN A 266 -0.30 0.19 3.81
CA ASN A 266 -0.77 -0.95 4.59
C ASN A 266 -1.68 -1.82 3.73
N PRO A 267 -1.12 -2.51 2.71
CA PRO A 267 -1.92 -3.32 1.79
C PRO A 267 -2.55 -4.50 2.52
N GLY A 268 -3.89 -4.48 2.63
CA GLY A 268 -4.64 -5.61 3.16
C GLY A 268 -4.71 -6.76 2.16
N GLY A 269 -4.99 -7.96 2.66
CA GLY A 269 -5.20 -9.14 1.83
C GLY A 269 -4.53 -10.43 2.31
N LEU A 270 -3.59 -10.36 3.25
CA LEU A 270 -2.94 -11.55 3.83
C LEU A 270 -3.98 -12.48 4.43
N GLN A 271 -4.87 -11.99 5.29
CA GLN A 271 -5.96 -12.77 5.88
C GLN A 271 -6.89 -13.40 4.81
N SER A 272 -7.22 -12.64 3.75
CA SER A 272 -8.04 -13.15 2.65
C SER A 272 -7.37 -14.30 1.91
N LEU A 273 -6.08 -14.16 1.61
CA LEU A 273 -5.28 -15.22 0.98
C LEU A 273 -5.21 -16.47 1.86
N GLU A 274 -4.93 -16.32 3.15
CA GLU A 274 -4.89 -17.45 4.09
C GLU A 274 -6.22 -18.18 4.17
N SER A 275 -7.32 -17.43 4.26
CA SER A 275 -8.67 -18.00 4.28
C SER A 275 -8.99 -18.79 3.01
N LEU A 276 -8.57 -18.29 1.84
CA LEU A 276 -8.83 -18.91 0.55
C LEU A 276 -7.93 -20.11 0.26
N TYR A 277 -6.64 -20.00 0.54
CA TYR A 277 -5.65 -20.97 0.12
C TYR A 277 -5.21 -21.93 1.23
N LYS A 278 -5.62 -21.69 2.49
CA LYS A 278 -5.32 -22.50 3.67
C LYS A 278 -3.81 -22.66 3.93
N ARG A 279 -3.05 -21.60 3.71
CA ARG A 279 -1.61 -21.52 4.01
C ARG A 279 -1.26 -20.14 4.57
N ASP A 280 -0.13 -20.04 5.27
CA ASP A 280 0.35 -18.80 5.89
C ASP A 280 1.11 -17.92 4.87
N PHE A 281 0.46 -16.88 4.36
CA PHE A 281 1.06 -15.89 3.46
C PHE A 281 1.88 -14.83 4.21
N SER A 282 1.70 -14.71 5.52
CA SER A 282 2.50 -13.81 6.34
C SER A 282 3.91 -14.38 6.54
N ALA A 283 4.03 -15.69 6.65
CA ALA A 283 5.34 -16.39 6.66
C ALA A 283 6.06 -16.23 5.31
N ASP A 284 5.33 -16.35 4.18
CA ASP A 284 5.90 -16.08 2.85
C ASP A 284 6.41 -14.65 2.73
N LEU A 285 5.63 -13.66 3.22
CA LEU A 285 6.03 -12.25 3.25
C LEU A 285 7.29 -12.04 4.08
N ALA A 286 7.33 -12.54 5.31
CA ALA A 286 8.49 -12.42 6.19
C ALA A 286 9.74 -13.05 5.56
N THR A 287 9.61 -14.24 4.95
CA THR A 287 10.70 -14.90 4.22
C THR A 287 11.22 -14.03 3.08
N LYS A 288 10.32 -13.53 2.21
CA LYS A 288 10.69 -12.70 1.05
C LYS A 288 11.38 -11.39 1.44
N ILE A 289 10.93 -10.77 2.51
CA ILE A 289 11.59 -9.55 3.00
C ILE A 289 12.94 -9.88 3.64
N THR A 290 13.04 -10.96 4.41
CA THR A 290 14.29 -11.40 5.06
C THR A 290 15.41 -11.67 4.05
N GLU A 291 15.10 -12.17 2.84
CA GLU A 291 16.07 -12.38 1.74
C GLU A 291 16.90 -11.12 1.40
N ARG A 292 16.45 -9.91 1.80
CA ARG A 292 17.21 -8.66 1.59
C ARG A 292 18.29 -8.39 2.63
N PHE A 293 18.25 -9.10 3.76
CA PHE A 293 19.09 -8.84 4.93
C PHE A 293 20.04 -10.00 5.21
N LEU A 294 20.01 -11.06 4.39
CA LEU A 294 20.91 -12.20 4.38
C LEU A 294 21.93 -12.10 3.24
#